data_2fea9a3fd015603b8064f5df24351425
#
_entry.id   2fea9a3fd015603b8064f5df24351425
#
_cell.length_a   1.000
_cell.length_b   1.000
_cell.length_c   1.000
_cell.angle_alpha   90.00
_cell.angle_beta   90.00
_cell.angle_gamma   90.00
#
_symmetry.space_group_name_H-M   'P 1'
#
loop_
_entity.id
_entity.type
_entity.pdbx_description
1 polymer ?
#
loop_
_entity_poly.entity_id
_entity_poly.type
_entity_poly.pdbx_seq_one_letter_code
_entity_poly.pdbx_strand_id
1 'polypeptide(L)'
;MDQSITEIEKKILDFMVHYLRNNTFQPSIREIGERFGIKSTKTVSEHLQALADKGFVERDPSRSRGVKILGVDLRAQTVSIPCYHELPQGRGGLRTEQAEMHLTVDRRLAGSKGSFFVRAGGEVLASHGISEGDYLLVEPVSVGELVERSVVVARVKDGPSFYEFSKNGKAIYLTPTEGDKPAIAIEDPDGLHLIGRVVALYRRFDGASILVSTTAH
;
A
#
# COMPACT_ATOMS: atom_id res chain seq x y z
N MET A 1 13.93 -6.23 36.25
CA MET A 1 14.79 -5.19 35.70
C MET A 1 14.03 -4.54 34.57
N ASP A 2 13.87 -3.24 34.67
CA ASP A 2 13.09 -2.46 33.69
C ASP A 2 13.83 -2.51 32.34
N GLN A 3 13.24 -3.19 31.35
CA GLN A 3 13.81 -3.36 30.01
C GLN A 3 13.42 -2.17 29.11
N SER A 4 13.21 -0.99 29.69
CA SER A 4 12.83 0.16 28.91
C SER A 4 13.97 0.62 28.00
N ILE A 5 13.67 0.74 26.72
CA ILE A 5 14.56 1.28 25.71
C ILE A 5 14.68 2.79 25.91
N THR A 6 15.90 3.34 25.90
CA THR A 6 16.10 4.79 25.99
C THR A 6 15.74 5.49 24.68
N GLU A 7 15.46 6.79 24.72
CA GLU A 7 15.12 7.59 23.53
C GLU A 7 16.19 7.50 22.42
N ILE A 8 17.45 7.51 22.77
CA ILE A 8 18.55 7.41 21.79
C ILE A 8 18.63 5.99 21.22
N GLU A 9 18.48 4.95 22.06
CA GLU A 9 18.47 3.56 21.61
C GLU A 9 17.30 3.29 20.66
N LYS A 10 16.12 3.85 20.97
CA LYS A 10 14.94 3.76 20.09
C LYS A 10 15.22 4.40 18.74
N LYS A 11 15.75 5.61 18.71
CA LYS A 11 16.11 6.31 17.47
C LYS A 11 17.15 5.55 16.65
N ILE A 12 18.15 4.95 17.31
CA ILE A 12 19.15 4.10 16.64
C ILE A 12 18.48 2.86 16.04
N LEU A 13 17.62 2.18 16.79
CA LEU A 13 16.91 0.99 16.32
C LEU A 13 16.00 1.32 15.13
N ASP A 14 15.22 2.40 15.21
CA ASP A 14 14.35 2.87 14.14
C ASP A 14 15.15 3.22 12.87
N PHE A 15 16.30 3.88 13.03
CA PHE A 15 17.21 4.17 11.92
C PHE A 15 17.75 2.87 11.29
N MET A 16 18.18 1.91 12.08
CA MET A 16 18.70 0.63 11.60
C MET A 16 17.63 -0.15 10.82
N VAL A 17 16.39 -0.17 11.32
CA VAL A 17 15.24 -0.77 10.63
C VAL A 17 15.01 -0.09 9.28
N HIS A 18 14.97 1.25 9.28
CA HIS A 18 14.75 2.03 8.06
C HIS A 18 15.90 1.86 7.05
N TYR A 19 17.14 1.84 7.52
CA TYR A 19 18.34 1.66 6.68
C TYR A 19 18.34 0.26 6.02
N LEU A 20 18.06 -0.78 6.79
CA LEU A 20 17.97 -2.15 6.27
C LEU A 20 16.89 -2.27 5.19
N ARG A 21 15.79 -1.57 5.35
CA ARG A 21 14.68 -1.54 4.39
C ARG A 21 15.08 -0.96 3.03
N ASN A 22 15.91 0.06 3.05
CA ASN A 22 16.30 0.79 1.84
C ASN A 22 17.56 0.22 1.17
N ASN A 23 18.42 -0.46 1.93
CA ASN A 23 19.77 -0.87 1.46
C ASN A 23 19.98 -2.39 1.45
N THR A 24 19.02 -3.19 1.92
CA THR A 24 19.11 -4.66 2.03
C THR A 24 20.22 -5.19 2.97
N PHE A 25 20.97 -4.31 3.61
CA PHE A 25 22.01 -4.62 4.59
C PHE A 25 21.97 -3.62 5.75
N GLN A 26 22.59 -4.00 6.89
CA GLN A 26 22.63 -3.15 8.08
C GLN A 26 23.61 -1.98 7.93
N PRO A 27 23.35 -0.83 8.60
CA PRO A 27 24.31 0.25 8.66
C PRO A 27 25.54 -0.18 9.46
N SER A 28 26.70 0.39 9.12
CA SER A 28 27.91 0.26 9.90
C SER A 28 27.86 1.15 11.14
N ILE A 29 28.71 0.87 12.13
CA ILE A 29 28.87 1.71 13.33
C ILE A 29 29.18 3.17 12.97
N ARG A 30 29.95 3.40 11.89
CA ARG A 30 30.29 4.76 11.41
C ARG A 30 29.07 5.48 10.86
N GLU A 31 28.26 4.83 10.00
CA GLU A 31 27.03 5.40 9.45
C GLU A 31 26.00 5.72 10.55
N ILE A 32 25.93 4.89 11.59
CA ILE A 32 25.11 5.20 12.78
C ILE A 32 25.68 6.45 13.50
N GLY A 33 26.98 6.49 13.73
CA GLY A 33 27.63 7.64 14.37
C GLY A 33 27.39 8.94 13.60
N GLU A 34 27.58 8.94 12.29
CA GLU A 34 27.33 10.09 11.40
C GLU A 34 25.88 10.55 11.48
N ARG A 35 24.92 9.61 11.43
CA ARG A 35 23.48 9.92 11.48
C ARG A 35 23.05 10.63 12.76
N PHE A 36 23.69 10.29 13.90
CA PHE A 36 23.33 10.83 15.23
C PHE A 36 24.34 11.81 15.80
N GLY A 37 25.36 12.20 15.02
CA GLY A 37 26.39 13.12 15.50
C GLY A 37 27.30 12.55 16.59
N ILE A 38 27.36 11.20 16.71
CA ILE A 38 28.18 10.49 17.70
C ILE A 38 29.59 10.27 17.11
N LYS A 39 30.55 11.04 17.57
CA LYS A 39 31.93 10.98 17.06
C LYS A 39 32.68 9.70 17.45
N SER A 40 32.33 9.11 18.61
CA SER A 40 32.99 7.92 19.13
C SER A 40 32.31 6.64 18.68
N THR A 41 33.00 5.80 17.93
CA THR A 41 32.53 4.46 17.56
C THR A 41 32.31 3.56 18.77
N LYS A 42 33.03 3.81 19.88
CA LYS A 42 32.85 3.11 21.14
C LYS A 42 31.45 3.40 21.71
N THR A 43 31.02 4.67 21.72
CA THR A 43 29.72 5.08 22.24
C THR A 43 28.57 4.46 21.40
N VAL A 44 28.70 4.43 20.08
CA VAL A 44 27.74 3.73 19.21
C VAL A 44 27.70 2.24 19.57
N SER A 45 28.88 1.62 19.78
CA SER A 45 28.98 0.20 20.15
C SER A 45 28.33 -0.08 21.52
N GLU A 46 28.42 0.83 22.47
CA GLU A 46 27.76 0.74 23.78
C GLU A 46 26.24 0.77 23.66
N HIS A 47 25.67 1.66 22.84
CA HIS A 47 24.23 1.68 22.54
C HIS A 47 23.75 0.40 21.86
N LEU A 48 24.52 -0.11 20.89
CA LEU A 48 24.19 -1.36 20.24
C LEU A 48 24.27 -2.56 21.18
N GLN A 49 25.22 -2.53 22.16
CA GLN A 49 25.30 -3.56 23.20
C GLN A 49 24.09 -3.50 24.13
N ALA A 50 23.70 -2.30 24.57
CA ALA A 50 22.52 -2.11 25.40
C ALA A 50 21.24 -2.61 24.69
N LEU A 51 21.11 -2.38 23.37
CA LEU A 51 20.02 -2.94 22.57
C LEU A 51 20.08 -4.46 22.49
N ALA A 52 21.28 -5.06 22.45
CA ALA A 52 21.46 -6.52 22.45
C ALA A 52 21.11 -7.11 23.82
N ASP A 53 21.54 -6.51 24.90
CA ASP A 53 21.24 -6.94 26.27
C ASP A 53 19.73 -6.87 26.57
N LYS A 54 19.01 -5.96 25.91
CA LYS A 54 17.56 -5.82 25.98
C LYS A 54 16.80 -6.71 24.98
N GLY A 55 17.51 -7.49 24.16
CA GLY A 55 16.91 -8.43 23.22
C GLY A 55 16.32 -7.82 21.92
N PHE A 56 16.66 -6.57 21.58
CA PHE A 56 16.20 -5.93 20.33
C PHE A 56 17.09 -6.26 19.14
N VAL A 57 18.37 -6.54 19.36
CA VAL A 57 19.33 -6.92 18.32
C VAL A 57 20.22 -8.09 18.77
N GLU A 58 20.76 -8.80 17.82
CA GLU A 58 21.82 -9.77 18.00
C GLU A 58 23.10 -9.21 17.37
N ARG A 59 24.24 -9.33 18.05
CA ARG A 59 25.52 -8.75 17.60
C ARG A 59 26.55 -9.83 17.30
N ASP A 60 27.22 -9.66 16.15
CA ASP A 60 28.48 -10.31 15.84
C ASP A 60 29.58 -9.22 15.78
N PRO A 61 30.33 -9.03 16.89
CA PRO A 61 31.35 -7.97 16.96
C PRO A 61 32.54 -8.17 16.00
N SER A 62 32.67 -9.35 15.40
CA SER A 62 33.72 -9.67 14.43
C SER A 62 33.44 -9.05 13.05
N ARG A 63 32.22 -8.58 12.80
CA ARG A 63 31.78 -8.04 11.50
C ARG A 63 31.40 -6.57 11.60
N SER A 64 31.86 -5.76 10.66
CA SER A 64 31.56 -4.31 10.62
C SER A 64 30.06 -3.97 10.50
N ARG A 65 29.26 -4.91 9.96
CA ARG A 65 27.79 -4.83 9.83
C ARG A 65 27.11 -6.01 10.52
N GLY A 66 27.74 -6.54 11.55
CA GLY A 66 27.31 -7.75 12.27
C GLY A 66 26.22 -7.51 13.30
N VAL A 67 25.19 -6.71 12.96
CA VAL A 67 24.03 -6.50 13.81
C VAL A 67 22.81 -7.03 13.11
N LYS A 68 22.07 -7.93 13.77
CA LYS A 68 20.80 -8.47 13.30
C LYS A 68 19.69 -7.94 14.20
N ILE A 69 18.70 -7.30 13.63
CA ILE A 69 17.54 -6.82 14.38
C ILE A 69 16.63 -8.00 14.67
N LEU A 70 16.24 -8.15 15.94
CA LEU A 70 15.35 -9.20 16.40
C LEU A 70 13.91 -8.71 16.44
N GLY A 71 12.95 -9.59 16.16
CA GLY A 71 11.52 -9.27 16.24
C GLY A 71 10.99 -8.32 15.15
N VAL A 72 11.84 -7.88 14.22
CA VAL A 72 11.41 -7.11 13.06
C VAL A 72 11.13 -8.10 11.94
N ASP A 73 9.86 -8.36 11.73
CA ASP A 73 9.42 -9.09 10.53
C ASP A 73 9.50 -8.14 9.33
N LEU A 74 10.53 -8.31 8.51
CA LEU A 74 10.67 -7.57 7.25
C LEU A 74 9.55 -7.96 6.27
N ARG A 75 8.90 -9.11 6.47
CA ARG A 75 7.72 -9.53 5.72
C ARG A 75 6.47 -8.76 6.14
N ALA A 76 6.42 -8.22 7.37
CA ALA A 76 5.30 -7.40 7.85
C ALA A 76 5.12 -6.08 7.09
N GLN A 77 5.99 -5.77 6.15
CA GLN A 77 5.88 -4.58 5.30
C GLN A 77 5.14 -4.83 3.99
N THR A 78 4.89 -6.08 3.66
CA THR A 78 4.07 -6.42 2.50
C THR A 78 2.65 -6.76 2.94
N VAL A 79 1.72 -6.44 2.07
CA VAL A 79 0.30 -6.78 2.23
C VAL A 79 -0.12 -7.53 0.98
N SER A 80 -0.82 -8.63 1.19
CA SER A 80 -1.45 -9.40 0.14
C SER A 80 -2.81 -8.77 -0.16
N ILE A 81 -2.98 -8.22 -1.36
CA ILE A 81 -4.18 -7.53 -1.80
C ILE A 81 -4.90 -8.40 -2.82
N PRO A 82 -6.20 -8.69 -2.64
CA PRO A 82 -6.97 -9.48 -3.59
C PRO A 82 -7.09 -8.73 -4.91
N CYS A 83 -7.00 -9.48 -6.02
CA CYS A 83 -7.13 -8.97 -7.38
C CYS A 83 -8.29 -9.67 -8.07
N TYR A 84 -9.16 -8.88 -8.67
CA TYR A 84 -10.37 -9.35 -9.37
C TYR A 84 -10.24 -9.08 -10.86
N HIS A 85 -10.76 -10.02 -11.65
CA HIS A 85 -10.83 -9.85 -13.10
C HIS A 85 -11.82 -8.76 -13.48
N GLU A 86 -12.95 -8.67 -12.76
CA GLU A 86 -14.04 -7.74 -12.99
C GLU A 86 -14.52 -7.10 -11.67
N LEU A 87 -15.21 -5.97 -11.80
CA LEU A 87 -15.88 -5.36 -10.66
C LEU A 87 -16.99 -6.28 -10.13
N PRO A 88 -17.13 -6.39 -8.79
CA PRO A 88 -18.09 -7.30 -8.18
C PRO A 88 -19.53 -6.89 -8.49
N GLN A 89 -20.29 -7.74 -9.17
CA GLN A 89 -21.66 -7.47 -9.57
C GLN A 89 -22.69 -7.59 -8.43
N GLY A 90 -22.40 -8.37 -7.40
CA GLY A 90 -23.31 -8.64 -6.27
C GLY A 90 -23.38 -7.51 -5.23
N ARG A 91 -24.54 -7.36 -4.56
CA ARG A 91 -24.69 -6.44 -3.42
C ARG A 91 -23.91 -6.86 -2.17
N GLY A 92 -23.40 -8.07 -2.12
CA GLY A 92 -22.68 -8.65 -0.98
C GLY A 92 -21.24 -8.19 -0.80
N GLY A 93 -20.79 -7.20 -1.58
CA GLY A 93 -19.40 -6.71 -1.53
C GLY A 93 -18.40 -7.68 -2.18
N LEU A 94 -17.11 -7.33 -2.04
CA LEU A 94 -16.00 -8.14 -2.52
C LEU A 94 -15.78 -9.32 -1.57
N ARG A 95 -15.86 -10.53 -2.10
CA ARG A 95 -15.51 -11.75 -1.36
C ARG A 95 -14.11 -12.19 -1.76
N THR A 96 -13.25 -12.37 -0.79
CA THR A 96 -11.85 -12.77 -1.01
C THR A 96 -11.74 -14.09 -1.79
N GLU A 97 -12.73 -14.98 -1.64
CA GLU A 97 -12.81 -16.26 -2.36
C GLU A 97 -13.04 -16.11 -3.87
N GLN A 98 -13.49 -14.94 -4.31
CA GLN A 98 -13.72 -14.61 -5.73
C GLN A 98 -12.51 -13.90 -6.37
N ALA A 99 -11.45 -13.66 -5.61
CA ALA A 99 -10.24 -13.09 -6.14
C ALA A 99 -9.56 -14.08 -7.10
N GLU A 100 -9.19 -13.58 -8.30
CA GLU A 100 -8.44 -14.37 -9.28
C GLU A 100 -7.04 -14.71 -8.76
N MET A 101 -6.44 -13.75 -8.07
CA MET A 101 -5.10 -13.87 -7.47
C MET A 101 -4.93 -12.85 -6.34
N HIS A 102 -3.76 -12.90 -5.69
CA HIS A 102 -3.35 -11.89 -4.72
C HIS A 102 -2.03 -11.26 -5.15
N LEU A 103 -1.96 -9.93 -5.15
CA LEU A 103 -0.74 -9.18 -5.37
C LEU A 103 -0.12 -8.80 -4.03
N THR A 104 1.12 -9.21 -3.80
CA THR A 104 1.87 -8.80 -2.61
C THR A 104 2.63 -7.51 -2.91
N VAL A 105 2.27 -6.44 -2.24
CA VAL A 105 2.85 -5.10 -2.41
C VAL A 105 3.40 -4.57 -1.09
N ASP A 106 4.30 -3.59 -1.16
CA ASP A 106 4.73 -2.86 0.04
C ASP A 106 3.52 -2.18 0.70
N ARG A 107 3.43 -2.24 2.03
CA ARG A 107 2.33 -1.66 2.81
C ARG A 107 2.10 -0.18 2.51
N ARG A 108 3.17 0.56 2.18
CA ARG A 108 3.07 1.99 1.82
C ARG A 108 2.35 2.24 0.49
N LEU A 109 2.29 1.21 -0.37
CA LEU A 109 1.65 1.26 -1.68
C LEU A 109 0.28 0.55 -1.68
N ALA A 110 -0.08 -0.05 -0.56
CA ALA A 110 -1.22 -0.95 -0.45
C ALA A 110 -2.58 -0.23 -0.30
N GLY A 111 -2.58 1.08 -0.11
CA GLY A 111 -3.77 1.83 0.25
C GLY A 111 -4.25 1.50 1.68
N SER A 112 -5.52 1.78 1.96
CA SER A 112 -6.15 1.50 3.25
C SER A 112 -6.61 0.04 3.37
N LYS A 113 -7.07 -0.33 4.57
CA LYS A 113 -7.66 -1.65 4.81
C LYS A 113 -8.91 -1.84 3.94
N GLY A 114 -8.97 -2.96 3.25
CA GLY A 114 -10.07 -3.28 2.34
C GLY A 114 -9.81 -2.85 0.89
N SER A 115 -8.65 -2.30 0.57
CA SER A 115 -8.23 -2.05 -0.80
C SER A 115 -8.13 -3.34 -1.60
N PHE A 116 -8.41 -3.25 -2.89
CA PHE A 116 -8.35 -4.37 -3.82
C PHE A 116 -7.83 -3.90 -5.19
N PHE A 117 -7.28 -4.83 -5.94
CA PHE A 117 -7.01 -4.61 -7.34
C PHE A 117 -8.16 -5.10 -8.22
N VAL A 118 -8.40 -4.38 -9.30
CA VAL A 118 -9.27 -4.85 -10.38
C VAL A 118 -8.56 -4.66 -11.71
N ARG A 119 -8.73 -5.61 -12.62
CA ARG A 119 -8.15 -5.54 -13.95
C ARG A 119 -8.96 -4.57 -14.82
N ALA A 120 -8.28 -3.65 -15.50
CA ALA A 120 -8.91 -2.78 -16.48
C ALA A 120 -9.27 -3.60 -17.72
N GLY A 121 -10.53 -3.56 -18.14
CA GLY A 121 -11.05 -4.18 -19.34
C GLY A 121 -11.47 -3.13 -20.37
N GLY A 122 -11.20 -3.40 -21.66
CA GLY A 122 -11.61 -2.53 -22.75
C GLY A 122 -11.02 -1.11 -22.71
N GLU A 123 -11.76 -0.15 -23.23
CA GLU A 123 -11.34 1.28 -23.31
C GLU A 123 -11.88 2.13 -22.15
N VAL A 124 -12.31 1.48 -21.05
CA VAL A 124 -13.07 2.12 -19.96
C VAL A 124 -12.37 3.36 -19.37
N LEU A 125 -11.05 3.39 -19.38
CA LEU A 125 -10.25 4.47 -18.76
C LEU A 125 -9.16 5.02 -19.68
N ALA A 126 -9.33 4.89 -21.00
CA ALA A 126 -8.33 5.33 -21.99
C ALA A 126 -7.99 6.83 -21.87
N SER A 127 -8.98 7.69 -21.55
CA SER A 127 -8.78 9.12 -21.30
C SER A 127 -7.87 9.44 -20.10
N HIS A 128 -7.68 8.48 -19.19
CA HIS A 128 -6.79 8.56 -18.02
C HIS A 128 -5.45 7.87 -18.25
N GLY A 129 -5.14 7.46 -19.50
CA GLY A 129 -3.90 6.73 -19.82
C GLY A 129 -3.86 5.29 -19.30
N ILE A 130 -5.00 4.74 -18.92
CA ILE A 130 -5.17 3.36 -18.44
C ILE A 130 -5.51 2.48 -19.64
N SER A 131 -4.82 1.38 -19.78
CA SER A 131 -4.98 0.42 -20.88
C SER A 131 -5.59 -0.87 -20.40
N GLU A 132 -6.19 -1.61 -21.35
CA GLU A 132 -6.64 -2.96 -21.07
C GLU A 132 -5.53 -3.83 -20.47
N GLY A 133 -5.84 -4.55 -19.40
CA GLY A 133 -4.90 -5.42 -18.68
C GLY A 133 -4.13 -4.74 -17.55
N ASP A 134 -4.24 -3.43 -17.37
CA ASP A 134 -3.72 -2.76 -16.18
C ASP A 134 -4.44 -3.24 -14.92
N TYR A 135 -3.74 -3.25 -13.79
CA TYR A 135 -4.34 -3.51 -12.48
C TYR A 135 -4.52 -2.20 -11.73
N LEU A 136 -5.75 -1.86 -11.40
CA LEU A 136 -6.14 -0.63 -10.71
C LEU A 136 -6.31 -0.90 -9.22
N LEU A 137 -5.55 -0.21 -8.38
CA LEU A 137 -5.74 -0.26 -6.93
C LEU A 137 -6.91 0.64 -6.56
N VAL A 138 -7.96 0.03 -6.04
CA VAL A 138 -9.16 0.70 -5.55
C VAL A 138 -9.13 0.72 -4.03
N GLU A 139 -9.26 1.89 -3.45
CA GLU A 139 -9.27 2.13 -2.01
C GLU A 139 -10.68 2.51 -1.55
N PRO A 140 -11.26 1.82 -0.55
CA PRO A 140 -12.51 2.25 0.05
C PRO A 140 -12.38 3.67 0.63
N VAL A 141 -13.31 4.54 0.27
CA VAL A 141 -13.34 5.93 0.75
C VAL A 141 -14.79 6.37 0.97
N SER A 142 -14.98 7.37 1.81
CA SER A 142 -16.27 8.05 1.94
C SER A 142 -16.41 9.16 0.89
N VAL A 143 -17.64 9.55 0.59
CA VAL A 143 -17.92 10.63 -0.36
C VAL A 143 -17.24 11.95 0.05
N GLY A 144 -17.13 12.21 1.36
CA GLY A 144 -16.48 13.40 1.90
C GLY A 144 -14.97 13.50 1.66
N GLU A 145 -14.31 12.37 1.37
CA GLU A 145 -12.86 12.28 1.10
C GLU A 145 -12.54 12.38 -0.39
N LEU A 146 -13.55 12.42 -1.25
CA LEU A 146 -13.35 12.55 -2.70
C LEU A 146 -12.95 13.97 -3.06
N VAL A 147 -12.00 14.08 -3.96
CA VAL A 147 -11.56 15.33 -4.60
C VAL A 147 -12.01 15.38 -6.04
N GLU A 148 -12.08 16.57 -6.58
CA GLU A 148 -12.47 16.83 -7.97
C GLU A 148 -11.64 15.98 -8.94
N ARG A 149 -12.29 15.40 -9.94
CA ARG A 149 -11.71 14.51 -10.96
C ARG A 149 -11.16 13.19 -10.43
N SER A 150 -11.51 12.79 -9.21
CA SER A 150 -11.20 11.43 -8.74
C SER A 150 -11.86 10.40 -9.64
N VAL A 151 -11.11 9.37 -10.04
CA VAL A 151 -11.69 8.18 -10.65
C VAL A 151 -12.22 7.29 -9.53
N VAL A 152 -13.51 7.01 -9.56
CA VAL A 152 -14.20 6.23 -8.53
C VAL A 152 -14.87 5.00 -9.12
N VAL A 153 -15.03 4.00 -8.29
CA VAL A 153 -15.90 2.85 -8.56
C VAL A 153 -17.18 3.04 -7.76
N ALA A 154 -18.27 3.15 -8.45
CA ALA A 154 -19.59 3.30 -7.84
C ALA A 154 -20.62 2.40 -8.52
N ARG A 155 -21.64 2.03 -7.76
CA ARG A 155 -22.79 1.28 -8.27
C ARG A 155 -23.92 2.26 -8.54
N VAL A 156 -24.27 2.36 -9.82
CA VAL A 156 -25.45 3.08 -10.30
C VAL A 156 -26.44 2.05 -10.86
N LYS A 157 -27.48 2.46 -11.57
CA LYS A 157 -28.59 1.58 -12.04
C LYS A 157 -28.14 0.30 -12.76
N ASP A 158 -27.10 0.40 -13.59
CA ASP A 158 -26.63 -0.70 -14.45
C ASP A 158 -25.53 -1.57 -13.82
N GLY A 159 -25.26 -1.39 -12.53
CA GLY A 159 -24.21 -2.13 -11.82
C GLY A 159 -23.00 -1.27 -11.48
N PRO A 160 -21.90 -1.88 -10.99
CA PRO A 160 -20.68 -1.17 -10.65
C PRO A 160 -19.91 -0.82 -11.92
N SER A 161 -19.43 0.43 -11.98
CA SER A 161 -18.59 0.90 -13.09
C SER A 161 -17.63 1.97 -12.59
N PHE A 162 -16.74 2.43 -13.48
CA PHE A 162 -15.82 3.53 -13.23
C PHE A 162 -16.44 4.85 -13.66
N TYR A 163 -16.23 5.88 -12.85
CA TYR A 163 -16.73 7.23 -13.09
C TYR A 163 -15.67 8.24 -12.72
N GLU A 164 -15.66 9.37 -13.40
CA GLU A 164 -14.99 10.58 -12.93
C GLU A 164 -15.95 11.33 -12.00
N PHE A 165 -15.49 11.61 -10.79
CA PHE A 165 -16.26 12.35 -9.78
C PHE A 165 -16.08 13.84 -9.97
N SER A 166 -17.18 14.60 -9.93
CA SER A 166 -17.16 16.04 -9.81
C SER A 166 -18.22 16.55 -8.85
N LYS A 167 -18.00 17.73 -8.28
CA LYS A 167 -18.89 18.32 -7.30
C LYS A 167 -19.10 19.81 -7.61
N ASN A 168 -20.37 20.23 -7.62
CA ASN A 168 -20.74 21.64 -7.74
C ASN A 168 -21.64 22.03 -6.56
N GLY A 169 -21.07 22.73 -5.60
CA GLY A 169 -21.75 23.01 -4.34
C GLY A 169 -22.10 21.72 -3.57
N LYS A 170 -23.39 21.45 -3.44
CA LYS A 170 -23.89 20.20 -2.82
C LYS A 170 -24.19 19.10 -3.85
N ALA A 171 -24.28 19.43 -5.12
CA ALA A 171 -24.59 18.46 -6.16
C ALA A 171 -23.34 17.63 -6.52
N ILE A 172 -23.51 16.34 -6.63
CA ILE A 172 -22.50 15.35 -7.04
C ILE A 172 -22.84 14.88 -8.43
N TYR A 173 -21.82 14.75 -9.27
CA TYR A 173 -21.93 14.24 -10.63
C TYR A 173 -20.93 13.10 -10.82
N LEU A 174 -21.40 12.04 -11.46
CA LEU A 174 -20.59 10.90 -11.88
C LEU A 174 -20.59 10.81 -13.40
N THR A 175 -19.47 11.14 -14.03
CA THR A 175 -19.30 11.02 -15.47
C THR A 175 -18.76 9.62 -15.80
N PRO A 176 -19.49 8.78 -16.56
CA PRO A 176 -18.96 7.48 -16.96
C PRO A 176 -17.64 7.64 -17.70
N THR A 177 -16.65 6.81 -17.38
CA THR A 177 -15.34 6.85 -18.03
C THR A 177 -15.31 6.10 -19.36
N GLU A 178 -16.35 5.34 -19.65
CA GLU A 178 -16.51 4.59 -20.88
C GLU A 178 -17.44 5.33 -21.86
N GLY A 179 -16.91 5.63 -23.05
CA GLY A 179 -17.66 6.33 -24.11
C GLY A 179 -17.95 7.78 -23.76
N ASP A 180 -18.67 8.45 -24.68
CA ASP A 180 -19.11 9.84 -24.51
C ASP A 180 -20.53 9.87 -23.92
N LYS A 181 -20.63 9.52 -22.64
CA LYS A 181 -21.91 9.49 -21.92
C LYS A 181 -22.04 10.73 -21.01
N PRO A 182 -23.25 11.30 -20.88
CA PRO A 182 -23.46 12.44 -20.01
C PRO A 182 -23.22 12.11 -18.53
N ALA A 183 -22.84 13.12 -17.76
CA ALA A 183 -22.70 13.01 -16.31
C ALA A 183 -24.06 12.66 -15.67
N ILE A 184 -24.03 11.80 -14.68
CA ILE A 184 -25.18 11.37 -13.89
C ILE A 184 -25.21 12.23 -12.63
N ALA A 185 -26.29 13.02 -12.45
CA ALA A 185 -26.49 13.76 -11.23
C ALA A 185 -26.94 12.80 -10.12
N ILE A 186 -26.30 12.88 -8.96
CA ILE A 186 -26.63 12.10 -7.77
C ILE A 186 -27.48 12.99 -6.85
N GLU A 187 -28.78 12.71 -6.80
CA GLU A 187 -29.75 13.47 -6.02
C GLU A 187 -29.61 13.21 -4.50
N ASP A 188 -29.28 11.96 -4.15
CA ASP A 188 -29.06 11.55 -2.77
C ASP A 188 -27.62 11.03 -2.59
N PRO A 189 -26.70 11.90 -2.12
CA PRO A 189 -25.31 11.50 -1.88
C PRO A 189 -25.14 10.41 -0.82
N ASP A 190 -26.06 10.34 0.17
CA ASP A 190 -26.01 9.33 1.23
C ASP A 190 -26.47 7.95 0.73
N GLY A 191 -27.29 7.95 -0.33
CA GLY A 191 -27.72 6.74 -1.03
C GLY A 191 -26.74 6.26 -2.12
N LEU A 192 -25.68 7.02 -2.41
CA LEU A 192 -24.66 6.63 -3.39
C LEU A 192 -23.86 5.41 -2.88
N HIS A 193 -23.97 4.30 -3.57
CA HIS A 193 -23.17 3.11 -3.29
C HIS A 193 -21.76 3.25 -3.88
N LEU A 194 -20.91 4.02 -3.18
CA LEU A 194 -19.50 4.16 -3.51
C LEU A 194 -18.73 2.94 -3.04
N ILE A 195 -18.00 2.30 -3.95
CA ILE A 195 -17.17 1.12 -3.66
C ILE A 195 -15.74 1.56 -3.29
N GLY A 196 -15.21 2.57 -3.96
CA GLY A 196 -13.90 3.12 -3.65
C GLY A 196 -13.38 4.08 -4.71
N ARG A 197 -12.16 4.56 -4.50
CA ARG A 197 -11.42 5.45 -5.41
C ARG A 197 -10.21 4.72 -5.98
N VAL A 198 -9.93 4.91 -7.26
CA VAL A 198 -8.68 4.46 -7.88
C VAL A 198 -7.54 5.36 -7.39
N VAL A 199 -6.53 4.77 -6.76
CA VAL A 199 -5.40 5.50 -6.17
C VAL A 199 -4.06 5.18 -6.83
N ALA A 200 -3.96 4.05 -7.53
CA ALA A 200 -2.75 3.66 -8.24
C ALA A 200 -3.08 2.69 -9.37
N LEU A 201 -2.13 2.55 -10.30
CA LEU A 201 -2.18 1.51 -11.31
C LEU A 201 -0.86 0.73 -11.33
N TYR A 202 -0.94 -0.54 -11.68
CA TYR A 202 0.21 -1.38 -11.95
C TYR A 202 0.13 -1.92 -13.37
N ARG A 203 1.16 -1.64 -14.17
CA ARG A 203 1.30 -2.08 -15.56
C ARG A 203 2.61 -2.82 -15.76
N ARG A 204 2.56 -3.97 -16.42
CA ARG A 204 3.74 -4.69 -16.84
C ARG A 204 4.02 -4.45 -18.32
N PHE A 205 5.28 -4.24 -18.66
CA PHE A 205 5.73 -3.99 -20.04
C PHE A 205 6.48 -5.19 -20.64
N ASP A 206 6.72 -6.23 -19.85
CA ASP A 206 7.51 -7.42 -20.26
C ASP A 206 6.66 -8.53 -20.91
N GLY A 207 5.35 -8.33 -21.04
CA GLY A 207 4.40 -9.31 -21.57
C GLY A 207 4.28 -10.61 -20.76
N ALA A 208 5.00 -10.70 -19.62
CA ALA A 208 4.92 -11.87 -18.76
C ALA A 208 3.60 -11.89 -17.99
N SER A 209 2.89 -13.00 -18.01
CA SER A 209 1.76 -13.23 -17.13
C SER A 209 2.24 -13.19 -15.68
N ILE A 210 1.44 -12.61 -14.79
CA ILE A 210 1.72 -12.68 -13.36
C ILE A 210 1.58 -14.14 -12.96
N LEU A 211 2.68 -14.78 -12.56
CA LEU A 211 2.64 -16.14 -12.05
C LEU A 211 1.93 -16.12 -10.69
N VAL A 212 0.76 -16.74 -10.64
CA VAL A 212 0.01 -16.93 -9.39
C VAL A 212 0.64 -18.09 -8.65
N SER A 213 1.28 -17.82 -7.53
CA SER A 213 1.63 -18.86 -6.56
C SER A 213 0.37 -19.16 -5.74
N THR A 214 -0.36 -20.20 -6.11
CA THR A 214 -1.42 -20.76 -5.26
C THR A 214 -0.72 -21.54 -4.14
N THR A 215 -0.53 -20.91 -3.00
CA THR A 215 -0.25 -21.64 -1.77
C THR A 215 -1.57 -22.26 -1.31
N ALA A 216 -1.75 -23.56 -1.60
CA ALA A 216 -2.81 -24.35 -0.97
C ALA A 216 -2.55 -24.36 0.55
N HIS A 217 -3.54 -23.97 1.32
CA HIS A 217 -3.61 -24.17 2.77
C HIS A 217 -4.34 -25.48 3.06
#